data_9e658294d7e8097409c3f51ff8a99a08
#
_entry.id   9e658294d7e8097409c3f51ff8a99a08
#
_cell.length_a   1.000
_cell.length_b   1.000
_cell.length_c   1.000
_cell.angle_alpha   90.00
_cell.angle_beta   90.00
_cell.angle_gamma   90.00
#
_symmetry.space_group_name_H-M   'P 1'
#
loop_
_entity.id
_entity.type
_entity.pdbx_description
1 polymer ?
#
loop_
_entity_poly.entity_id
_entity_poly.type
_entity_poly.pdbx_seq_one_letter_code
_entity_poly.pdbx_strand_id
1 'polypeptide(L)'
;MSTETPSSTRNPYVLMVLVALAVRLAVIPFVYQEWMDPFVLEHWAFGRIARSIASGHGFGSPFADTGLSALLPPVYSYLLAGIFKIFGIETLTSVIAALSLNSVFSALTCVPVFLLARQAFGERVAKWAGWGWAFSPYGVYYGADWAWSTCLVTLELCWLFLFAWRLENSSRTRDWLLFGALCGFAALTEPVVLAVVPLLGLWTLYRRYRLARPWRVQLIAVAFAGIAMLAPWLMRNYLLFHKFIPVRSGFGLELYIGNNGYSEHWVNRALHPNHSAAELSEYGRVGEVAYMDHKSQQAKDYIRRHPAWFAWMTLRRIVYLWTGYWSFDRAYLKDEPLDPPNIFVNTTMTILGLWGLRRVWQRDRALAVRFLIVLFFFPLTYYFSHPETYYFRPVDPLIVVLAAVAVAGGSRKSHALQPVASGV
;
A
#
# COMPACT_ATOMS: atom_id res chain seq x y z
N MET A 1 32.71 -44.29 -4.82
CA MET A 1 32.96 -42.84 -4.64
C MET A 1 32.10 -42.09 -5.66
N SER A 2 30.88 -41.80 -5.29
CA SER A 2 29.98 -40.97 -6.12
C SER A 2 30.21 -39.51 -5.72
N THR A 3 30.81 -38.77 -6.65
CA THR A 3 31.00 -37.32 -6.54
C THR A 3 29.64 -36.65 -6.72
N GLU A 4 28.98 -36.32 -5.61
CA GLU A 4 27.86 -35.38 -5.64
C GLU A 4 28.42 -34.01 -6.02
N THR A 5 28.13 -33.58 -7.25
CA THR A 5 28.34 -32.20 -7.68
C THR A 5 27.46 -31.28 -6.80
N PRO A 6 28.01 -30.21 -6.19
CA PRO A 6 27.21 -29.29 -5.47
C PRO A 6 26.23 -28.60 -6.43
N SER A 7 24.95 -28.96 -6.35
CA SER A 7 23.92 -28.27 -7.08
C SER A 7 23.94 -26.80 -6.67
N SER A 8 24.27 -25.92 -7.61
CA SER A 8 24.18 -24.47 -7.49
C SER A 8 22.76 -24.13 -7.03
N THR A 9 22.55 -23.97 -5.73
CA THR A 9 21.28 -23.58 -5.14
C THR A 9 21.05 -22.10 -5.41
N ARG A 10 20.72 -21.73 -6.65
CA ARG A 10 20.15 -20.43 -6.95
C ARG A 10 18.88 -20.30 -6.11
N ASN A 11 18.83 -19.27 -5.26
CA ASN A 11 17.64 -19.01 -4.45
C ASN A 11 16.42 -18.92 -5.38
N PRO A 12 15.39 -19.76 -5.22
CA PRO A 12 14.29 -19.89 -6.18
C PRO A 12 13.51 -18.58 -6.40
N TYR A 13 13.51 -17.67 -5.42
CA TYR A 13 12.87 -16.36 -5.56
C TYR A 13 13.63 -15.41 -6.50
N VAL A 14 14.93 -15.62 -6.76
CA VAL A 14 15.69 -14.77 -7.69
C VAL A 14 15.12 -14.88 -9.10
N LEU A 15 14.87 -16.11 -9.56
CA LEU A 15 14.23 -16.33 -10.86
C LEU A 15 12.83 -15.71 -10.92
N MET A 16 12.05 -15.83 -9.83
CA MET A 16 10.71 -15.22 -9.74
C MET A 16 10.78 -13.70 -9.88
N VAL A 17 11.73 -13.04 -9.18
CA VAL A 17 11.93 -11.59 -9.27
C VAL A 17 12.33 -11.18 -10.69
N LEU A 18 13.28 -11.89 -11.30
CA LEU A 18 13.74 -11.57 -12.68
C LEU A 18 12.61 -11.72 -13.70
N VAL A 19 11.84 -12.81 -13.64
CA VAL A 19 10.69 -13.00 -14.53
C VAL A 19 9.60 -11.97 -14.26
N ALA A 20 9.28 -11.71 -12.98
CA ALA A 20 8.30 -10.69 -12.60
C ALA A 20 8.70 -9.30 -13.11
N LEU A 21 9.98 -8.94 -13.01
CA LEU A 21 10.52 -7.68 -13.53
C LEU A 21 10.43 -7.65 -15.06
N ALA A 22 10.88 -8.70 -15.74
CA ALA A 22 10.84 -8.77 -17.20
C ALA A 22 9.41 -8.62 -17.75
N VAL A 23 8.42 -9.29 -17.13
CA VAL A 23 7.01 -9.19 -17.53
C VAL A 23 6.51 -7.74 -17.38
N ARG A 24 6.82 -7.07 -16.25
CA ARG A 24 6.38 -5.69 -16.01
C ARG A 24 7.05 -4.70 -16.97
N LEU A 25 8.37 -4.81 -17.14
CA LEU A 25 9.10 -3.94 -18.06
C LEU A 25 8.64 -4.14 -19.53
N ALA A 26 8.24 -5.36 -19.92
CA ALA A 26 7.70 -5.63 -21.25
C ALA A 26 6.34 -4.95 -21.52
N VAL A 27 5.59 -4.56 -20.48
CA VAL A 27 4.31 -3.85 -20.61
C VAL A 27 4.51 -2.35 -20.81
N ILE A 28 5.56 -1.74 -20.25
CA ILE A 28 5.79 -0.29 -20.30
C ILE A 28 5.72 0.30 -21.71
N PRO A 29 6.31 -0.32 -22.77
CA PRO A 29 6.20 0.21 -24.13
C PRO A 29 4.79 0.36 -24.70
N PHE A 30 3.81 -0.30 -24.10
CA PHE A 30 2.41 -0.24 -24.54
C PHE A 30 1.57 0.78 -23.77
N VAL A 31 2.05 1.25 -22.61
CA VAL A 31 1.28 2.09 -21.69
C VAL A 31 1.88 3.48 -21.46
N TYR A 32 3.19 3.70 -21.67
CA TYR A 32 3.87 4.96 -21.35
C TYR A 32 3.30 6.17 -22.07
N GLN A 33 2.66 5.98 -23.23
CA GLN A 33 2.12 7.10 -24.03
C GLN A 33 1.00 7.84 -23.30
N GLU A 34 0.18 7.12 -22.52
CA GLU A 34 -0.84 7.72 -21.68
C GLU A 34 -0.23 8.69 -20.67
N TRP A 35 0.92 8.34 -20.09
CA TRP A 35 1.65 9.18 -19.13
C TRP A 35 2.36 10.38 -19.76
N MET A 36 2.44 10.45 -21.09
CA MET A 36 2.96 11.61 -21.84
C MET A 36 1.84 12.56 -22.29
N ASP A 37 0.59 12.22 -22.04
CA ASP A 37 -0.54 13.11 -22.31
C ASP A 37 -0.45 14.35 -21.40
N PRO A 38 -0.53 15.59 -21.96
CA PRO A 38 -0.45 16.82 -21.16
C PRO A 38 -1.50 16.89 -20.05
N PHE A 39 -2.71 16.35 -20.27
CA PHE A 39 -3.75 16.32 -19.27
C PHE A 39 -3.36 15.39 -18.10
N VAL A 40 -2.80 14.22 -18.38
CA VAL A 40 -2.35 13.26 -17.34
C VAL A 40 -1.20 13.86 -16.55
N LEU A 41 -0.20 14.45 -17.21
CA LEU A 41 0.93 15.12 -16.55
C LEU A 41 0.47 16.25 -15.64
N GLU A 42 -0.49 17.08 -16.11
CA GLU A 42 -1.02 18.20 -15.32
C GLU A 42 -1.83 17.73 -14.10
N HIS A 43 -2.45 16.54 -14.15
CA HIS A 43 -3.26 15.99 -13.07
C HIS A 43 -2.51 14.96 -12.22
N TRP A 44 -1.26 14.64 -12.57
CA TRP A 44 -0.43 13.71 -11.80
C TRP A 44 0.07 14.37 -10.50
N ALA A 45 -0.69 14.20 -9.43
CA ALA A 45 -0.44 14.87 -8.16
C ALA A 45 0.98 14.66 -7.60
N PHE A 46 1.51 13.43 -7.62
CA PHE A 46 2.89 13.16 -7.21
C PHE A 46 3.91 13.78 -8.17
N GLY A 47 3.65 13.79 -9.47
CA GLY A 47 4.50 14.40 -10.48
C GLY A 47 4.61 15.92 -10.33
N ARG A 48 3.50 16.60 -10.05
CA ARG A 48 3.50 18.06 -9.80
C ARG A 48 4.33 18.44 -8.57
N ILE A 49 4.18 17.69 -7.47
CA ILE A 49 5.00 17.90 -6.28
C ILE A 49 6.47 17.61 -6.60
N ALA A 50 6.77 16.54 -7.32
CA ALA A 50 8.12 16.20 -7.74
C ALA A 50 8.75 17.27 -8.65
N ARG A 51 7.97 17.85 -9.58
CA ARG A 51 8.36 19.00 -10.41
C ARG A 51 8.75 20.18 -9.54
N SER A 52 7.90 20.56 -8.58
CA SER A 52 8.16 21.66 -7.64
C SER A 52 9.47 21.45 -6.87
N ILE A 53 9.69 20.25 -6.34
CA ILE A 53 10.93 19.89 -5.62
C ILE A 53 12.15 19.94 -6.55
N ALA A 54 12.04 19.36 -7.74
CA ALA A 54 13.13 19.33 -8.73
C ALA A 54 13.52 20.71 -9.22
N SER A 55 12.55 21.62 -9.33
CA SER A 55 12.75 23.04 -9.70
C SER A 55 13.23 23.93 -8.54
N GLY A 56 13.41 23.38 -7.32
CA GLY A 56 13.91 24.14 -6.17
C GLY A 56 12.85 24.91 -5.37
N HIS A 57 11.57 24.77 -5.70
CA HIS A 57 10.46 25.44 -5.01
C HIS A 57 9.96 24.69 -3.75
N GLY A 58 10.59 23.55 -3.42
CA GLY A 58 10.22 22.73 -2.27
C GLY A 58 9.02 21.84 -2.52
N PHE A 59 8.42 21.33 -1.44
CA PHE A 59 7.26 20.42 -1.49
C PHE A 59 5.98 21.23 -1.75
N GLY A 60 5.74 21.55 -3.03
CA GLY A 60 4.61 22.38 -3.49
C GLY A 60 3.28 21.66 -3.49
N SER A 61 2.22 22.42 -3.76
CA SER A 61 0.86 21.90 -3.92
C SER A 61 0.72 21.10 -5.23
N PRO A 62 -0.05 20.00 -5.24
CA PRO A 62 -0.44 19.34 -6.47
C PRO A 62 -1.57 20.08 -7.21
N PHE A 63 -2.11 21.17 -6.64
CA PHE A 63 -3.22 21.95 -7.18
C PHE A 63 -2.73 23.33 -7.64
N ALA A 64 -2.33 23.43 -8.91
CA ALA A 64 -1.77 24.65 -9.47
C ALA A 64 -0.66 25.27 -8.56
N ASP A 65 -0.38 26.57 -8.69
CA ASP A 65 0.66 27.25 -7.90
C ASP A 65 0.09 27.81 -6.59
N THR A 66 -0.54 26.94 -5.80
CA THR A 66 -1.22 27.33 -4.54
C THR A 66 -0.32 27.27 -3.31
N GLY A 67 1.01 27.22 -3.49
CA GLY A 67 2.01 27.30 -2.41
C GLY A 67 2.53 25.95 -1.93
N LEU A 68 3.15 25.93 -0.73
CA LEU A 68 3.68 24.70 -0.12
C LEU A 68 2.55 23.85 0.45
N SER A 69 2.75 22.54 0.43
CA SER A 69 1.69 21.57 0.74
C SER A 69 2.16 20.48 1.70
N ALA A 70 1.19 19.83 2.36
CA ALA A 70 1.31 18.55 3.06
C ALA A 70 0.22 17.57 2.56
N LEU A 71 -0.32 17.78 1.36
CA LEU A 71 -1.46 17.02 0.85
C LEU A 71 -1.12 15.54 0.66
N LEU A 72 0.05 15.24 0.10
CA LEU A 72 0.53 13.88 -0.13
C LEU A 72 1.71 13.53 0.80
N PRO A 73 1.95 12.23 1.05
CA PRO A 73 3.11 11.80 1.80
C PRO A 73 4.41 12.00 1.03
N PRO A 74 5.56 12.21 1.73
CA PRO A 74 6.77 12.72 1.08
C PRO A 74 7.57 11.71 0.29
N VAL A 75 7.64 10.44 0.70
CA VAL A 75 8.64 9.48 0.18
C VAL A 75 8.57 9.34 -1.33
N TYR A 76 7.39 9.07 -1.88
CA TYR A 76 7.27 8.84 -3.32
C TYR A 76 7.50 10.13 -4.14
N SER A 77 7.06 11.29 -3.64
CA SER A 77 7.33 12.59 -4.29
C SER A 77 8.82 12.88 -4.37
N TYR A 78 9.60 12.61 -3.31
CA TYR A 78 11.06 12.80 -3.35
C TYR A 78 11.76 11.79 -4.25
N LEU A 79 11.29 10.53 -4.34
CA LEU A 79 11.81 9.55 -5.30
C LEU A 79 11.62 10.03 -6.74
N LEU A 80 10.42 10.51 -7.08
CA LEU A 80 10.16 11.09 -8.40
C LEU A 80 10.97 12.35 -8.67
N ALA A 81 11.12 13.24 -7.68
CA ALA A 81 11.96 14.43 -7.81
C ALA A 81 13.42 14.06 -8.09
N GLY A 82 13.95 12.99 -7.50
CA GLY A 82 15.26 12.43 -7.81
C GLY A 82 15.34 11.97 -9.27
N ILE A 83 14.32 11.25 -9.76
CA ILE A 83 14.22 10.84 -11.16
C ILE A 83 14.20 12.07 -12.09
N PHE A 84 13.39 13.09 -11.78
CA PHE A 84 13.29 14.30 -12.58
C PHE A 84 14.61 15.10 -12.63
N LYS A 85 15.38 15.12 -11.54
CA LYS A 85 16.71 15.75 -11.53
C LYS A 85 17.72 15.03 -12.40
N ILE A 86 17.62 13.70 -12.53
CA ILE A 86 18.57 12.89 -13.32
C ILE A 86 18.18 12.86 -14.80
N PHE A 87 16.90 12.66 -15.10
CA PHE A 87 16.41 12.38 -16.45
C PHE A 87 15.63 13.55 -17.09
N GLY A 88 15.48 14.68 -16.39
CA GLY A 88 14.67 15.83 -16.81
C GLY A 88 13.23 15.76 -16.28
N ILE A 89 12.65 16.96 -16.08
CA ILE A 89 11.29 17.09 -15.53
C ILE A 89 10.29 16.68 -16.61
N GLU A 90 9.48 15.66 -16.32
CA GLU A 90 8.39 15.16 -17.16
C GLU A 90 8.80 14.82 -18.60
N THR A 91 10.04 14.40 -18.78
CA THR A 91 10.53 13.87 -20.05
C THR A 91 10.08 12.41 -20.23
N LEU A 92 10.07 11.93 -21.47
CA LEU A 92 9.82 10.51 -21.77
C LEU A 92 10.72 9.60 -20.92
N THR A 93 12.00 9.95 -20.80
CA THR A 93 12.96 9.13 -20.02
C THR A 93 12.60 9.09 -18.53
N SER A 94 12.18 10.24 -17.96
CA SER A 94 11.78 10.28 -16.55
C SER A 94 10.48 9.53 -16.29
N VAL A 95 9.52 9.55 -17.19
CA VAL A 95 8.28 8.76 -17.11
C VAL A 95 8.60 7.27 -17.16
N ILE A 96 9.38 6.82 -18.15
CA ILE A 96 9.81 5.42 -18.25
C ILE A 96 10.60 5.00 -16.99
N ALA A 97 11.47 5.85 -16.46
CA ALA A 97 12.22 5.57 -15.23
C ALA A 97 11.30 5.43 -14.01
N ALA A 98 10.25 6.27 -13.88
CA ALA A 98 9.27 6.17 -12.81
C ALA A 98 8.45 4.86 -12.88
N LEU A 99 7.96 4.49 -14.06
CA LEU A 99 7.25 3.22 -14.29
C LEU A 99 8.19 2.02 -14.05
N SER A 100 9.45 2.10 -14.48
CA SER A 100 10.45 1.06 -14.24
C SER A 100 10.76 0.89 -12.76
N LEU A 101 10.84 1.98 -11.98
CA LEU A 101 11.02 1.94 -10.54
C LEU A 101 9.86 1.20 -9.85
N ASN A 102 8.63 1.48 -10.24
CA ASN A 102 7.46 0.76 -9.71
C ASN A 102 7.46 -0.72 -10.12
N SER A 103 7.89 -1.03 -11.35
CA SER A 103 8.11 -2.41 -11.79
C SER A 103 9.11 -3.14 -10.90
N VAL A 104 10.19 -2.48 -10.49
CA VAL A 104 11.19 -3.02 -9.55
C VAL A 104 10.55 -3.28 -8.18
N PHE A 105 9.82 -2.34 -7.61
CA PHE A 105 9.16 -2.53 -6.30
C PHE A 105 8.16 -3.69 -6.34
N SER A 106 7.34 -3.75 -7.38
CA SER A 106 6.36 -4.83 -7.57
C SER A 106 7.04 -6.20 -7.76
N ALA A 107 8.13 -6.28 -8.52
CA ALA A 107 8.89 -7.52 -8.70
C ALA A 107 9.60 -7.97 -7.40
N LEU A 108 10.21 -7.04 -6.67
CA LEU A 108 10.86 -7.32 -5.39
C LEU A 108 9.88 -7.84 -4.33
N THR A 109 8.60 -7.56 -4.45
CA THR A 109 7.55 -8.09 -3.55
C THR A 109 7.47 -9.63 -3.61
N CYS A 110 7.93 -10.28 -4.69
CA CYS A 110 8.08 -11.74 -4.74
C CYS A 110 8.93 -12.28 -3.58
N VAL A 111 9.92 -11.53 -3.10
CA VAL A 111 10.84 -11.97 -2.04
C VAL A 111 10.12 -12.16 -0.70
N PRO A 112 9.51 -11.13 -0.09
CA PRO A 112 8.80 -11.31 1.18
C PRO A 112 7.62 -12.26 1.06
N VAL A 113 6.90 -12.30 -0.08
CA VAL A 113 5.81 -13.24 -0.35
C VAL A 113 6.32 -14.69 -0.31
N PHE A 114 7.40 -14.99 -1.03
CA PHE A 114 8.00 -16.31 -1.03
C PHE A 114 8.51 -16.71 0.35
N LEU A 115 9.25 -15.81 1.02
CA LEU A 115 9.82 -16.08 2.35
C LEU A 115 8.73 -16.30 3.40
N LEU A 116 7.67 -15.49 3.39
CA LEU A 116 6.52 -15.63 4.26
C LEU A 116 5.85 -16.99 4.05
N ALA A 117 5.50 -17.30 2.80
CA ALA A 117 4.82 -18.55 2.46
C ALA A 117 5.68 -19.78 2.77
N ARG A 118 7.01 -19.73 2.50
CA ARG A 118 7.94 -20.81 2.82
C ARG A 118 8.05 -21.06 4.32
N GLN A 119 8.18 -19.99 5.10
CA GLN A 119 8.29 -20.08 6.56
C GLN A 119 6.99 -20.63 7.21
N ALA A 120 5.82 -20.23 6.67
CA ALA A 120 4.53 -20.57 7.25
C ALA A 120 3.98 -21.94 6.77
N PHE A 121 4.18 -22.27 5.50
CA PHE A 121 3.43 -23.34 4.83
C PHE A 121 4.31 -24.29 4.02
N GLY A 122 5.61 -24.02 3.92
CA GLY A 122 6.60 -24.84 3.22
C GLY A 122 6.79 -24.45 1.75
N GLU A 123 7.73 -25.14 1.10
CA GLU A 123 8.28 -24.81 -0.22
C GLU A 123 7.23 -24.84 -1.33
N ARG A 124 6.30 -25.80 -1.30
CA ARG A 124 5.26 -25.94 -2.31
C ARG A 124 4.35 -24.69 -2.35
N VAL A 125 3.87 -24.23 -1.19
CA VAL A 125 3.02 -23.04 -1.10
C VAL A 125 3.82 -21.79 -1.46
N ALA A 126 5.11 -21.72 -1.07
CA ALA A 126 5.97 -20.60 -1.41
C ALA A 126 6.14 -20.44 -2.93
N LYS A 127 6.31 -21.54 -3.65
CA LYS A 127 6.40 -21.51 -5.14
C LYS A 127 5.09 -21.03 -5.76
N TRP A 128 3.95 -21.54 -5.31
CA TRP A 128 2.64 -21.08 -5.79
C TRP A 128 2.40 -19.60 -5.49
N ALA A 129 2.73 -19.14 -4.28
CA ALA A 129 2.56 -17.74 -3.89
C ALA A 129 3.51 -16.81 -4.68
N GLY A 130 4.80 -17.18 -4.81
CA GLY A 130 5.79 -16.38 -5.53
C GLY A 130 5.47 -16.23 -7.02
N TRP A 131 5.15 -17.33 -7.70
CA TRP A 131 4.72 -17.29 -9.10
C TRP A 131 3.34 -16.64 -9.27
N GLY A 132 2.42 -16.89 -8.33
CA GLY A 132 1.11 -16.22 -8.31
C GLY A 132 1.24 -14.70 -8.25
N TRP A 133 2.17 -14.17 -7.46
CA TRP A 133 2.45 -12.73 -7.45
C TRP A 133 3.20 -12.26 -8.70
N ALA A 134 4.18 -13.04 -9.18
CA ALA A 134 4.94 -12.70 -10.38
C ALA A 134 4.03 -12.44 -11.60
N PHE A 135 2.97 -13.25 -11.74
CA PHE A 135 1.99 -13.15 -12.83
C PHE A 135 0.63 -12.56 -12.39
N SER A 136 0.53 -12.00 -11.19
CA SER A 136 -0.69 -11.33 -10.75
C SER A 136 -1.09 -10.21 -11.72
N PRO A 137 -2.31 -10.19 -12.28
CA PRO A 137 -2.73 -9.14 -13.20
C PRO A 137 -2.57 -7.74 -12.59
N TYR A 138 -3.00 -7.55 -11.36
CA TYR A 138 -2.85 -6.25 -10.67
C TYR A 138 -1.38 -5.95 -10.33
N GLY A 139 -0.59 -6.97 -9.94
CA GLY A 139 0.83 -6.79 -9.70
C GLY A 139 1.59 -6.37 -10.97
N VAL A 140 1.16 -6.83 -12.16
CA VAL A 140 1.71 -6.42 -13.45
C VAL A 140 1.21 -5.03 -13.83
N TYR A 141 -0.11 -4.81 -13.83
CA TYR A 141 -0.73 -3.53 -14.21
C TYR A 141 -0.20 -2.37 -13.37
N TYR A 142 -0.39 -2.40 -12.05
CA TYR A 142 0.09 -1.31 -11.17
C TYR A 142 1.62 -1.21 -11.09
N GLY A 143 2.34 -2.28 -11.43
CA GLY A 143 3.79 -2.25 -11.52
C GLY A 143 4.32 -1.58 -12.78
N ALA A 144 3.60 -1.66 -13.88
CA ALA A 144 4.05 -1.19 -15.19
C ALA A 144 3.40 0.10 -15.64
N ASP A 145 2.15 0.35 -15.19
CA ASP A 145 1.29 1.42 -15.69
C ASP A 145 0.84 2.42 -14.61
N TRP A 146 1.34 2.34 -13.39
CA TRP A 146 0.87 3.21 -12.33
C TRP A 146 2.00 3.92 -11.57
N ALA A 147 2.31 5.16 -11.97
CA ALA A 147 3.36 5.97 -11.34
C ALA A 147 2.90 6.59 -10.01
N TRP A 148 2.64 5.75 -9.01
CA TRP A 148 2.11 6.07 -7.68
C TRP A 148 2.84 5.28 -6.58
N SER A 149 2.61 5.62 -5.31
CA SER A 149 3.22 4.93 -4.14
C SER A 149 2.80 3.47 -3.96
N THR A 150 1.77 2.99 -4.67
CA THR A 150 1.12 1.69 -4.50
C THR A 150 2.09 0.51 -4.47
N CYS A 151 3.04 0.44 -5.41
CA CYS A 151 3.99 -0.67 -5.46
C CYS A 151 5.01 -0.65 -4.32
N LEU A 152 5.45 0.55 -3.91
CA LEU A 152 6.37 0.69 -2.80
C LEU A 152 5.71 0.28 -1.48
N VAL A 153 4.50 0.79 -1.19
CA VAL A 153 3.77 0.42 0.04
C VAL A 153 3.39 -1.06 0.05
N THR A 154 3.15 -1.67 -1.12
CA THR A 154 2.92 -3.11 -1.26
C THR A 154 4.13 -3.92 -0.79
N LEU A 155 5.32 -3.53 -1.24
CA LEU A 155 6.59 -4.14 -0.83
C LEU A 155 6.83 -3.95 0.68
N GLU A 156 6.66 -2.73 1.18
CA GLU A 156 6.82 -2.37 2.59
C GLU A 156 5.87 -3.16 3.49
N LEU A 157 4.59 -3.26 3.13
CA LEU A 157 3.58 -3.97 3.90
C LEU A 157 3.90 -5.47 4.03
N CYS A 158 4.38 -6.09 2.94
CA CYS A 158 4.81 -7.49 2.96
C CYS A 158 6.04 -7.71 3.87
N TRP A 159 7.01 -6.79 3.84
CA TRP A 159 8.16 -6.83 4.76
C TRP A 159 7.75 -6.56 6.20
N LEU A 160 6.87 -5.59 6.46
CA LEU A 160 6.35 -5.30 7.79
C LEU A 160 5.64 -6.52 8.38
N PHE A 161 4.82 -7.21 7.59
CA PHE A 161 4.16 -8.44 8.02
C PHE A 161 5.18 -9.53 8.41
N LEU A 162 6.16 -9.79 7.54
CA LEU A 162 7.18 -10.81 7.75
C LEU A 162 8.07 -10.48 8.95
N PHE A 163 8.49 -9.22 9.09
CA PHE A 163 9.29 -8.77 10.23
C PHE A 163 8.51 -8.85 11.54
N ALA A 164 7.29 -8.33 11.60
CA ALA A 164 6.45 -8.42 12.79
C ALA A 164 6.32 -9.87 13.29
N TRP A 165 6.21 -10.83 12.37
CA TRP A 165 6.17 -12.24 12.75
C TRP A 165 7.52 -12.77 13.24
N ARG A 166 8.63 -12.46 12.57
CA ARG A 166 9.98 -12.88 12.97
C ARG A 166 10.40 -12.32 14.32
N LEU A 167 9.97 -11.10 14.63
CA LEU A 167 10.29 -10.42 15.88
C LEU A 167 9.70 -11.11 17.13
N GLU A 168 8.73 -11.98 17.00
CA GLU A 168 8.29 -12.81 18.13
C GLU A 168 9.45 -13.60 18.75
N ASN A 169 10.41 -14.01 17.93
CA ASN A 169 11.55 -14.83 18.35
C ASN A 169 12.86 -14.03 18.48
N SER A 170 12.93 -12.77 18.03
CA SER A 170 14.13 -11.96 18.12
C SER A 170 14.20 -11.18 19.43
N SER A 171 15.32 -11.33 20.16
CA SER A 171 15.65 -10.52 21.33
C SER A 171 16.66 -9.40 21.01
N ARG A 172 17.12 -9.29 19.76
CA ARG A 172 18.09 -8.30 19.32
C ARG A 172 17.43 -6.94 19.18
N THR A 173 17.84 -5.95 19.98
CA THR A 173 17.30 -4.58 19.91
C THR A 173 17.42 -3.95 18.52
N ARG A 174 18.48 -4.27 17.77
CA ARG A 174 18.66 -3.83 16.39
C ARG A 174 17.47 -4.19 15.48
N ASP A 175 16.94 -5.41 15.59
CA ASP A 175 15.84 -5.86 14.74
C ASP A 175 14.56 -5.04 15.02
N TRP A 176 14.37 -4.66 16.29
CA TRP A 176 13.23 -3.82 16.70
C TRP A 176 13.39 -2.37 16.26
N LEU A 177 14.60 -1.82 16.32
CA LEU A 177 14.90 -0.49 15.77
C LEU A 177 14.66 -0.46 14.26
N LEU A 178 15.14 -1.47 13.54
CA LEU A 178 14.90 -1.58 12.09
C LEU A 178 13.41 -1.71 11.75
N PHE A 179 12.67 -2.49 12.53
CA PHE A 179 11.23 -2.60 12.36
C PHE A 179 10.53 -1.25 12.62
N GLY A 180 10.88 -0.55 13.69
CA GLY A 180 10.34 0.79 13.98
C GLY A 180 10.66 1.80 12.87
N ALA A 181 11.90 1.81 12.37
CA ALA A 181 12.29 2.66 11.25
C ALA A 181 11.50 2.34 9.98
N LEU A 182 11.32 1.05 9.65
CA LEU A 182 10.49 0.63 8.51
C LEU A 182 9.02 1.04 8.70
N CYS A 183 8.48 0.97 9.93
CA CYS A 183 7.14 1.45 10.25
C CYS A 183 6.98 2.95 9.96
N GLY A 184 7.94 3.77 10.42
CA GLY A 184 7.94 5.21 10.16
C GLY A 184 8.13 5.54 8.69
N PHE A 185 9.02 4.84 7.98
CA PHE A 185 9.22 5.01 6.54
C PHE A 185 7.96 4.68 5.74
N ALA A 186 7.32 3.54 6.03
CA ALA A 186 6.07 3.16 5.38
C ALA A 186 4.93 4.15 5.67
N ALA A 187 4.87 4.73 6.87
CA ALA A 187 3.91 5.79 7.17
C ALA A 187 4.17 7.08 6.36
N LEU A 188 5.44 7.40 6.06
CA LEU A 188 5.82 8.51 5.17
C LEU A 188 5.60 8.17 3.68
N THR A 189 5.48 6.88 3.34
CA THR A 189 5.11 6.41 1.99
C THR A 189 3.60 6.44 1.80
N GLU A 190 2.84 5.88 2.76
CA GLU A 190 1.37 5.83 2.75
C GLU A 190 0.82 5.77 4.18
N PRO A 191 0.21 6.85 4.68
CA PRO A 191 -0.25 6.95 6.07
C PRO A 191 -1.28 5.89 6.49
N VAL A 192 -1.97 5.27 5.55
CA VAL A 192 -2.96 4.22 5.85
C VAL A 192 -2.32 3.02 6.56
N VAL A 193 -1.01 2.79 6.39
CA VAL A 193 -0.30 1.75 7.14
C VAL A 193 -0.34 1.98 8.66
N LEU A 194 -0.58 3.21 9.13
CA LEU A 194 -0.74 3.50 10.55
C LEU A 194 -1.99 2.85 11.17
N ALA A 195 -2.96 2.45 10.37
CA ALA A 195 -4.09 1.63 10.84
C ALA A 195 -3.67 0.17 11.14
N VAL A 196 -2.58 -0.30 10.54
CA VAL A 196 -2.12 -1.70 10.62
C VAL A 196 -0.92 -1.88 11.54
N VAL A 197 0.08 -1.02 11.37
CA VAL A 197 1.41 -1.18 12.00
C VAL A 197 1.35 -1.22 13.53
N PRO A 198 0.62 -0.33 14.23
CA PRO A 198 0.50 -0.42 15.68
C PRO A 198 -0.14 -1.73 16.13
N LEU A 199 -1.14 -2.22 15.42
CA LEU A 199 -1.85 -3.47 15.74
C LEU A 199 -0.96 -4.70 15.52
N LEU A 200 -0.18 -4.74 14.43
CA LEU A 200 0.82 -5.79 14.21
C LEU A 200 1.90 -5.77 15.29
N GLY A 201 2.40 -4.58 15.64
CA GLY A 201 3.37 -4.40 16.70
C GLY A 201 2.85 -4.85 18.06
N LEU A 202 1.66 -4.39 18.45
CA LEU A 202 0.99 -4.77 19.70
C LEU A 202 0.71 -6.28 19.75
N TRP A 203 0.24 -6.88 18.64
CA TRP A 203 0.07 -8.32 18.57
C TRP A 203 1.37 -9.09 18.78
N THR A 204 2.45 -8.63 18.16
CA THR A 204 3.78 -9.24 18.34
C THR A 204 4.28 -9.13 19.78
N LEU A 205 4.10 -7.96 20.42
CA LEU A 205 4.44 -7.74 21.83
C LEU A 205 3.57 -8.58 22.77
N TYR A 206 2.27 -8.67 22.51
CA TYR A 206 1.35 -9.54 23.25
C TYR A 206 1.78 -11.02 23.16
N ARG A 207 2.15 -11.48 21.97
CA ARG A 207 2.68 -12.85 21.79
C ARG A 207 3.95 -13.08 22.58
N ARG A 208 4.87 -12.11 22.60
CA ARG A 208 6.09 -12.19 23.43
C ARG A 208 5.76 -12.24 24.92
N TYR A 209 4.85 -11.39 25.37
CA TYR A 209 4.37 -11.42 26.75
C TYR A 209 3.81 -12.81 27.13
N ARG A 210 2.97 -13.40 26.29
CA ARG A 210 2.41 -14.74 26.50
C ARG A 210 3.46 -15.85 26.50
N LEU A 211 4.59 -15.64 25.84
CA LEU A 211 5.75 -16.55 25.81
C LEU A 211 6.80 -16.24 26.89
N ALA A 212 6.48 -15.39 27.87
CA ALA A 212 7.37 -14.94 28.93
C ALA A 212 8.71 -14.35 28.41
N ARG A 213 8.71 -13.68 27.25
CA ARG A 213 9.86 -13.05 26.63
C ARG A 213 9.91 -11.57 26.93
N PRO A 214 11.10 -10.92 27.00
CA PRO A 214 11.23 -9.48 27.16
C PRO A 214 10.49 -8.74 26.04
N TRP A 215 9.75 -7.67 26.39
CA TRP A 215 8.97 -6.87 25.43
C TRP A 215 9.05 -5.36 25.66
N ARG A 216 9.39 -4.91 26.88
CA ARG A 216 9.37 -3.47 27.22
C ARG A 216 10.43 -2.68 26.47
N VAL A 217 11.68 -3.15 26.44
CA VAL A 217 12.76 -2.52 25.69
C VAL A 217 12.47 -2.52 24.20
N GLN A 218 11.85 -3.60 23.70
CA GLN A 218 11.44 -3.75 22.31
C GLN A 218 10.37 -2.70 21.92
N LEU A 219 9.39 -2.48 22.79
CA LEU A 219 8.37 -1.43 22.58
C LEU A 219 9.03 -0.04 22.48
N ILE A 220 9.93 0.28 23.43
CA ILE A 220 10.66 1.55 23.41
C ILE A 220 11.49 1.69 22.13
N ALA A 221 12.19 0.64 21.71
CA ALA A 221 13.02 0.66 20.50
C ALA A 221 12.19 0.92 19.23
N VAL A 222 11.04 0.24 19.08
CA VAL A 222 10.13 0.45 17.94
C VAL A 222 9.57 1.88 17.95
N ALA A 223 9.05 2.33 19.09
CA ALA A 223 8.47 3.67 19.22
C ALA A 223 9.51 4.76 18.94
N PHE A 224 10.70 4.64 19.53
CA PHE A 224 11.81 5.59 19.31
C PHE A 224 12.18 5.67 17.82
N ALA A 225 12.46 4.53 17.18
CA ALA A 225 12.87 4.51 15.78
C ALA A 225 11.76 5.00 14.83
N GLY A 226 10.51 4.62 15.08
CA GLY A 226 9.36 5.09 14.30
C GLY A 226 9.14 6.60 14.43
N ILE A 227 9.17 7.13 15.65
CA ILE A 227 9.05 8.57 15.89
C ILE A 227 10.24 9.34 15.29
N ALA A 228 11.47 8.84 15.47
CA ALA A 228 12.66 9.47 14.91
C ALA A 228 12.60 9.57 13.36
N MET A 229 12.01 8.56 12.70
CA MET A 229 11.80 8.58 11.25
C MET A 229 10.73 9.61 10.83
N LEU A 230 9.66 9.77 11.61
CA LEU A 230 8.57 10.71 11.33
C LEU A 230 8.92 12.17 11.71
N ALA A 231 9.77 12.37 12.71
CA ALA A 231 10.02 13.66 13.34
C ALA A 231 10.42 14.79 12.36
N PRO A 232 11.32 14.59 11.38
CA PRO A 232 11.69 15.65 10.46
C PRO A 232 10.49 16.17 9.65
N TRP A 233 9.62 15.26 9.19
CA TRP A 233 8.43 15.63 8.42
C TRP A 233 7.35 16.27 9.30
N LEU A 234 7.14 15.79 10.50
CA LEU A 234 6.26 16.40 11.51
C LEU A 234 6.70 17.82 11.83
N MET A 235 8.00 18.03 12.08
CA MET A 235 8.58 19.34 12.38
C MET A 235 8.39 20.29 11.19
N ARG A 236 8.69 19.84 9.96
CA ARG A 236 8.46 20.64 8.75
C ARG A 236 6.99 21.08 8.64
N ASN A 237 6.06 20.15 8.82
CA ASN A 237 4.63 20.46 8.71
C ASN A 237 4.18 21.43 9.81
N TYR A 238 4.64 21.24 11.04
CA TYR A 238 4.31 22.13 12.15
C TYR A 238 4.86 23.55 11.94
N LEU A 239 6.10 23.69 11.51
CA LEU A 239 6.71 25.00 11.24
C LEU A 239 6.03 25.73 10.09
N LEU A 240 5.53 25.00 9.10
CA LEU A 240 4.92 25.60 7.90
C LEU A 240 3.44 25.97 8.14
N PHE A 241 2.67 25.08 8.78
CA PHE A 241 1.23 25.25 8.90
C PHE A 241 0.75 25.68 10.30
N HIS A 242 1.66 25.74 11.28
CA HIS A 242 1.35 25.99 12.69
C HIS A 242 0.24 25.07 13.23
N LYS A 243 0.12 23.87 12.64
CA LYS A 243 -0.87 22.85 12.97
C LYS A 243 -0.20 21.46 12.97
N PHE A 244 -0.66 20.59 13.87
CA PHE A 244 -0.18 19.21 13.91
C PHE A 244 -0.76 18.41 12.74
N ILE A 245 0.04 18.18 11.72
CA ILE A 245 -0.26 17.35 10.55
C ILE A 245 0.72 16.17 10.56
N PRO A 246 0.30 14.95 10.98
CA PRO A 246 1.21 13.83 11.20
C PRO A 246 1.99 13.44 9.94
N VAL A 247 1.33 13.26 8.82
CA VAL A 247 1.95 12.90 7.55
C VAL A 247 1.35 13.70 6.40
N ARG A 248 0.02 13.64 6.18
CA ARG A 248 -0.70 14.34 5.11
C ARG A 248 -1.94 15.06 5.63
N SER A 249 -2.31 16.14 4.96
CA SER A 249 -3.48 16.96 5.30
C SER A 249 -4.78 16.51 4.63
N GLY A 250 -4.70 15.77 3.51
CA GLY A 250 -5.78 15.55 2.56
C GLY A 250 -7.02 14.79 3.05
N PHE A 251 -7.04 14.25 4.27
CA PHE A 251 -8.14 13.41 4.75
C PHE A 251 -9.52 14.09 4.70
N GLY A 252 -9.58 15.41 4.93
CA GLY A 252 -10.84 16.16 4.89
C GLY A 252 -11.50 16.13 3.52
N LEU A 253 -10.71 16.33 2.46
CA LEU A 253 -11.16 16.24 1.08
C LEU A 253 -11.57 14.82 0.71
N GLU A 254 -10.76 13.82 1.06
CA GLU A 254 -11.06 12.40 0.80
C GLU A 254 -12.38 11.97 1.45
N LEU A 255 -12.63 12.42 2.68
CA LEU A 255 -13.88 12.15 3.37
C LEU A 255 -15.07 12.83 2.68
N TYR A 256 -14.88 14.07 2.22
CA TYR A 256 -15.93 14.86 1.56
C TYR A 256 -16.29 14.30 0.17
N ILE A 257 -15.31 13.94 -0.64
CA ILE A 257 -15.54 13.37 -1.97
C ILE A 257 -16.43 12.11 -1.89
N GLY A 258 -16.22 11.30 -0.87
CA GLY A 258 -17.02 10.10 -0.66
C GLY A 258 -18.35 10.32 0.08
N ASN A 259 -18.51 11.41 0.84
CA ASN A 259 -19.64 11.58 1.75
C ASN A 259 -20.30 12.97 1.58
N ASN A 260 -21.09 13.10 0.54
CA ASN A 260 -21.84 14.30 0.19
C ASN A 260 -23.13 13.90 -0.57
N GLY A 261 -24.00 14.86 -0.83
CA GLY A 261 -25.28 14.61 -1.52
C GLY A 261 -25.18 14.27 -3.01
N TYR A 262 -23.99 14.36 -3.58
CA TYR A 262 -23.73 14.14 -5.01
C TYR A 262 -22.96 12.84 -5.28
N SER A 263 -22.55 12.11 -4.25
CA SER A 263 -21.84 10.84 -4.39
C SER A 263 -22.80 9.68 -4.53
N GLU A 264 -23.23 9.41 -5.77
CA GLU A 264 -24.09 8.27 -6.08
C GLU A 264 -23.31 6.99 -6.35
N HIS A 265 -22.02 7.14 -6.72
CA HIS A 265 -21.14 6.06 -7.15
C HIS A 265 -19.89 5.92 -6.25
N TRP A 266 -18.82 5.48 -6.87
CA TRP A 266 -17.53 5.19 -6.27
C TRP A 266 -16.83 6.44 -5.74
N VAL A 267 -16.68 7.46 -6.59
CA VAL A 267 -16.12 8.76 -6.26
C VAL A 267 -16.71 9.84 -7.17
N ASN A 268 -16.95 11.03 -6.63
CA ASN A 268 -17.33 12.19 -7.45
C ASN A 268 -16.12 13.10 -7.69
N ARG A 269 -15.42 12.87 -8.79
CA ARG A 269 -14.22 13.65 -9.18
C ARG A 269 -14.52 15.13 -9.41
N ALA A 270 -15.75 15.51 -9.77
CA ALA A 270 -16.13 16.90 -9.96
C ALA A 270 -16.05 17.75 -8.67
N LEU A 271 -15.92 17.12 -7.51
CA LEU A 271 -15.72 17.79 -6.22
C LEU A 271 -14.23 17.91 -5.82
N HIS A 272 -13.33 17.53 -6.69
CA HIS A 272 -11.90 17.57 -6.42
C HIS A 272 -11.27 18.80 -7.10
N PRO A 273 -10.35 19.52 -6.45
CA PRO A 273 -9.71 20.73 -7.02
C PRO A 273 -9.05 20.52 -8.40
N ASN A 274 -8.57 19.32 -8.71
CA ASN A 274 -8.03 19.01 -10.04
C ASN A 274 -9.09 19.01 -11.16
N HIS A 275 -10.37 18.86 -10.83
CA HIS A 275 -11.44 18.72 -11.80
C HIS A 275 -12.51 19.80 -11.69
N SER A 276 -12.37 20.72 -10.72
CA SER A 276 -13.33 21.80 -10.45
C SER A 276 -12.62 23.14 -10.25
N ALA A 277 -12.83 24.08 -11.17
CA ALA A 277 -12.30 25.42 -11.05
C ALA A 277 -12.81 26.15 -9.78
N ALA A 278 -14.06 25.88 -9.36
CA ALA A 278 -14.63 26.45 -8.14
C ALA A 278 -13.91 25.94 -6.89
N GLU A 279 -13.69 24.61 -6.80
CA GLU A 279 -12.95 23.99 -5.71
C GLU A 279 -11.49 24.45 -5.66
N LEU A 280 -10.84 24.56 -6.83
CA LEU A 280 -9.47 25.07 -6.95
C LEU A 280 -9.39 26.53 -6.47
N SER A 281 -10.34 27.38 -6.88
CA SER A 281 -10.41 28.79 -6.46
C SER A 281 -10.64 28.90 -4.95
N GLU A 282 -11.52 28.10 -4.37
CA GLU A 282 -11.73 28.04 -2.91
C GLU A 282 -10.43 27.64 -2.20
N TYR A 283 -9.79 26.54 -2.65
CA TYR A 283 -8.52 26.06 -2.08
C TYR A 283 -7.44 27.14 -2.10
N GLY A 284 -7.24 27.82 -3.23
CA GLY A 284 -6.25 28.89 -3.36
C GLY A 284 -6.56 30.10 -2.49
N ARG A 285 -7.84 30.44 -2.31
CA ARG A 285 -8.27 31.59 -1.50
C ARG A 285 -8.12 31.37 0.01
N VAL A 286 -8.49 30.19 0.52
CA VAL A 286 -8.51 29.93 1.97
C VAL A 286 -7.26 29.20 2.48
N GLY A 287 -6.48 28.60 1.58
CA GLY A 287 -5.30 27.80 1.88
C GLY A 287 -5.64 26.35 2.27
N GLU A 288 -4.61 25.48 2.19
CA GLU A 288 -4.75 24.02 2.32
C GLU A 288 -5.45 23.61 3.61
N VAL A 289 -4.97 24.08 4.76
CA VAL A 289 -5.45 23.62 6.06
C VAL A 289 -6.90 24.00 6.30
N ALA A 290 -7.26 25.26 6.03
CA ALA A 290 -8.63 25.75 6.19
C ALA A 290 -9.59 25.05 5.22
N TYR A 291 -9.16 24.84 3.98
CA TYR A 291 -9.95 24.10 3.00
C TYR A 291 -10.22 22.65 3.45
N MET A 292 -9.20 21.93 3.91
CA MET A 292 -9.35 20.54 4.39
C MET A 292 -10.25 20.45 5.63
N ASP A 293 -10.15 21.41 6.55
CA ASP A 293 -11.02 21.47 7.73
C ASP A 293 -12.48 21.73 7.31
N HIS A 294 -12.71 22.66 6.37
CA HIS A 294 -14.04 22.96 5.85
C HIS A 294 -14.67 21.73 5.17
N LYS A 295 -13.93 21.05 4.28
CA LYS A 295 -14.40 19.83 3.63
C LYS A 295 -14.68 18.70 4.63
N SER A 296 -13.81 18.53 5.63
CA SER A 296 -14.03 17.57 6.73
C SER A 296 -15.32 17.86 7.50
N GLN A 297 -15.59 19.14 7.80
CA GLN A 297 -16.81 19.54 8.50
C GLN A 297 -18.06 19.28 7.66
N GLN A 298 -18.04 19.65 6.36
CA GLN A 298 -19.14 19.39 5.43
C GLN A 298 -19.49 17.90 5.36
N ALA A 299 -18.47 17.05 5.23
CA ALA A 299 -18.66 15.59 5.22
C ALA A 299 -19.25 15.07 6.53
N LYS A 300 -18.72 15.48 7.68
CA LYS A 300 -19.23 15.07 9.00
C LYS A 300 -20.67 15.49 9.20
N ASP A 301 -21.04 16.69 8.78
CA ASP A 301 -22.39 17.21 8.91
C ASP A 301 -23.37 16.47 7.98
N TYR A 302 -22.91 16.08 6.78
CA TYR A 302 -23.69 15.24 5.89
C TYR A 302 -23.91 13.84 6.49
N ILE A 303 -22.85 13.20 6.98
CA ILE A 303 -22.91 11.89 7.64
C ILE A 303 -23.88 11.91 8.84
N ARG A 304 -23.79 12.93 9.70
CA ARG A 304 -24.68 13.07 10.86
C ARG A 304 -26.14 13.22 10.48
N ARG A 305 -26.43 13.95 9.39
CA ARG A 305 -27.79 14.14 8.88
C ARG A 305 -28.33 12.92 8.13
N HIS A 306 -27.45 12.08 7.55
CA HIS A 306 -27.80 10.94 6.72
C HIS A 306 -27.13 9.64 7.17
N PRO A 307 -27.30 9.18 8.44
CA PRO A 307 -26.55 8.02 8.95
C PRO A 307 -26.89 6.70 8.23
N ALA A 308 -28.14 6.50 7.81
CA ALA A 308 -28.54 5.32 7.07
C ALA A 308 -27.88 5.25 5.68
N TRP A 309 -27.78 6.38 5.00
CA TRP A 309 -27.07 6.50 3.73
C TRP A 309 -25.59 6.20 3.91
N PHE A 310 -24.96 6.75 4.95
CA PHE A 310 -23.54 6.48 5.25
C PHE A 310 -23.29 5.01 5.53
N ALA A 311 -24.14 4.34 6.31
CA ALA A 311 -24.02 2.91 6.58
C ALA A 311 -24.17 2.09 5.28
N TRP A 312 -25.15 2.43 4.42
CA TRP A 312 -25.33 1.79 3.14
C TRP A 312 -24.14 1.98 2.19
N MET A 313 -23.62 3.20 2.08
CA MET A 313 -22.44 3.49 1.26
C MET A 313 -21.19 2.79 1.78
N THR A 314 -21.02 2.71 3.11
CA THR A 314 -19.92 1.96 3.74
C THR A 314 -19.99 0.48 3.37
N LEU A 315 -21.18 -0.13 3.44
CA LEU A 315 -21.37 -1.53 3.03
C LEU A 315 -21.04 -1.75 1.53
N ARG A 316 -21.54 -0.86 0.66
CA ARG A 316 -21.22 -0.91 -0.78
C ARG A 316 -19.71 -0.83 -1.03
N ARG A 317 -19.01 0.08 -0.36
CA ARG A 317 -17.54 0.25 -0.47
C ARG A 317 -16.80 -1.01 -0.01
N ILE A 318 -17.23 -1.64 1.07
CA ILE A 318 -16.68 -2.93 1.51
C ILE A 318 -16.84 -3.96 0.39
N VAL A 319 -18.05 -4.14 -0.14
CA VAL A 319 -18.30 -5.10 -1.22
C VAL A 319 -17.42 -4.80 -2.43
N TYR A 320 -17.38 -3.54 -2.88
CA TYR A 320 -16.62 -3.15 -4.08
C TYR A 320 -15.11 -3.31 -3.94
N LEU A 321 -14.53 -3.01 -2.78
CA LEU A 321 -13.10 -3.22 -2.56
C LEU A 321 -12.71 -4.69 -2.63
N TRP A 322 -13.59 -5.59 -2.18
CA TRP A 322 -13.32 -7.03 -2.14
C TRP A 322 -13.74 -7.77 -3.41
N THR A 323 -14.69 -7.25 -4.17
CA THR A 323 -15.27 -7.96 -5.32
C THR A 323 -15.15 -7.21 -6.66
N GLY A 324 -14.57 -6.01 -6.67
CA GLY A 324 -14.58 -5.10 -7.82
C GLY A 324 -15.84 -4.22 -7.86
N TYR A 325 -15.82 -3.19 -8.70
CA TYR A 325 -16.92 -2.25 -8.82
C TYR A 325 -18.05 -2.83 -9.70
N TRP A 326 -19.22 -2.96 -9.13
CA TRP A 326 -20.40 -3.54 -9.77
C TRP A 326 -21.21 -2.44 -10.46
N SER A 327 -20.80 -2.09 -11.67
CA SER A 327 -21.60 -1.27 -12.58
C SER A 327 -21.88 -2.03 -13.87
N PHE A 328 -23.12 -1.97 -14.33
CA PHE A 328 -23.56 -2.54 -15.61
C PHE A 328 -24.20 -1.45 -16.50
N ASP A 329 -24.00 -0.17 -16.14
CA ASP A 329 -24.40 0.95 -16.96
C ASP A 329 -23.57 1.00 -18.24
N ARG A 330 -24.23 1.10 -19.40
CA ARG A 330 -23.57 1.05 -20.71
C ARG A 330 -22.66 2.26 -20.96
N ALA A 331 -23.04 3.44 -20.45
CA ALA A 331 -22.22 4.64 -20.59
C ALA A 331 -20.95 4.49 -19.75
N TYR A 332 -21.09 4.06 -18.50
CA TYR A 332 -19.95 3.78 -17.62
C TYR A 332 -19.00 2.71 -18.20
N LEU A 333 -19.54 1.58 -18.69
CA LEU A 333 -18.73 0.48 -19.25
C LEU A 333 -18.02 0.81 -20.56
N LYS A 334 -18.45 1.88 -21.25
CA LYS A 334 -17.74 2.39 -22.42
C LYS A 334 -16.41 3.04 -22.00
N ASP A 335 -16.39 3.72 -20.87
CA ASP A 335 -15.20 4.38 -20.33
C ASP A 335 -14.34 3.42 -19.49
N GLU A 336 -15.00 2.44 -18.81
CA GLU A 336 -14.33 1.46 -17.92
C GLU A 336 -14.63 0.00 -18.34
N PRO A 337 -14.16 -0.44 -19.53
CA PRO A 337 -14.51 -1.75 -20.11
C PRO A 337 -13.91 -2.93 -19.33
N LEU A 338 -12.90 -2.70 -18.49
CA LEU A 338 -12.22 -3.74 -17.72
C LEU A 338 -12.90 -4.06 -16.38
N ASP A 339 -13.92 -3.30 -15.97
CA ASP A 339 -14.59 -3.53 -14.68
C ASP A 339 -15.29 -4.90 -14.60
N PRO A 340 -16.03 -5.39 -15.60
CA PRO A 340 -16.62 -6.73 -15.53
C PRO A 340 -15.60 -7.87 -15.34
N PRO A 341 -14.48 -7.96 -16.10
CA PRO A 341 -13.42 -8.94 -15.80
C PRO A 341 -12.77 -8.70 -14.43
N ASN A 342 -12.62 -7.45 -13.95
CA ASN A 342 -12.11 -7.14 -12.63
C ASN A 342 -13.01 -7.70 -11.51
N ILE A 343 -14.34 -7.67 -11.67
CA ILE A 343 -15.28 -8.29 -10.72
C ILE A 343 -14.96 -9.79 -10.58
N PHE A 344 -14.78 -10.50 -11.69
CA PHE A 344 -14.46 -11.92 -11.65
C PHE A 344 -13.13 -12.21 -10.96
N VAL A 345 -12.08 -11.47 -11.30
CA VAL A 345 -10.74 -11.65 -10.71
C VAL A 345 -10.75 -11.34 -9.22
N ASN A 346 -11.30 -10.18 -8.80
CA ASN A 346 -11.35 -9.79 -7.39
C ASN A 346 -12.18 -10.75 -6.56
N THR A 347 -13.39 -11.13 -7.04
CA THR A 347 -14.27 -12.06 -6.32
C THR A 347 -13.61 -13.42 -6.15
N THR A 348 -12.98 -13.95 -7.22
CA THR A 348 -12.25 -15.23 -7.15
C THR A 348 -11.10 -15.17 -6.15
N MET A 349 -10.28 -14.11 -6.20
CA MET A 349 -9.17 -13.92 -5.25
C MET A 349 -9.68 -13.78 -3.81
N THR A 350 -10.77 -13.07 -3.60
CA THR A 350 -11.41 -12.93 -2.28
C THR A 350 -11.88 -14.28 -1.73
N ILE A 351 -12.59 -15.08 -2.54
CA ILE A 351 -13.07 -16.41 -2.14
C ILE A 351 -11.88 -17.33 -1.79
N LEU A 352 -10.86 -17.38 -2.65
CA LEU A 352 -9.66 -18.18 -2.41
C LEU A 352 -8.90 -17.69 -1.17
N GLY A 353 -8.79 -16.36 -0.99
CA GLY A 353 -8.17 -15.74 0.17
C GLY A 353 -8.89 -16.11 1.48
N LEU A 354 -10.21 -16.00 1.52
CA LEU A 354 -11.03 -16.37 2.69
C LEU A 354 -10.94 -17.87 2.98
N TRP A 355 -10.97 -18.72 1.96
CA TRP A 355 -10.77 -20.15 2.13
C TRP A 355 -9.38 -20.50 2.68
N GLY A 356 -8.33 -19.86 2.12
CA GLY A 356 -6.98 -19.97 2.65
C GLY A 356 -6.87 -19.51 4.10
N LEU A 357 -7.45 -18.36 4.43
CA LEU A 357 -7.49 -17.83 5.79
C LEU A 357 -8.16 -18.79 6.78
N ARG A 358 -9.30 -19.40 6.39
CA ARG A 358 -9.95 -20.45 7.19
C ARG A 358 -9.00 -21.61 7.45
N ARG A 359 -8.24 -22.08 6.44
CA ARG A 359 -7.25 -23.14 6.61
C ARG A 359 -6.10 -22.73 7.53
N VAL A 360 -5.63 -21.48 7.42
CA VAL A 360 -4.61 -20.94 8.34
C VAL A 360 -5.17 -20.88 9.77
N TRP A 361 -6.39 -20.38 9.95
CA TRP A 361 -7.05 -20.32 11.27
C TRP A 361 -7.14 -21.67 11.97
N GLN A 362 -7.42 -22.73 11.23
CA GLN A 362 -7.49 -24.09 11.75
C GLN A 362 -6.13 -24.66 12.16
N ARG A 363 -5.03 -24.13 11.63
CA ARG A 363 -3.65 -24.62 11.85
C ARG A 363 -2.85 -23.75 12.82
N ASP A 364 -2.91 -22.46 12.63
CA ASP A 364 -2.18 -21.43 13.41
C ASP A 364 -3.03 -20.18 13.54
N ARG A 365 -3.79 -20.11 14.65
CA ARG A 365 -4.64 -18.95 14.96
C ARG A 365 -3.82 -17.67 15.11
N ALA A 366 -2.59 -17.78 15.63
CA ALA A 366 -1.76 -16.60 15.86
C ALA A 366 -1.31 -15.97 14.53
N LEU A 367 -0.98 -16.78 13.54
CA LEU A 367 -0.68 -16.31 12.19
C LEU A 367 -1.94 -15.80 11.48
N ALA A 368 -3.08 -16.49 11.63
CA ALA A 368 -4.35 -16.04 11.04
C ALA A 368 -4.78 -14.67 11.55
N VAL A 369 -4.59 -14.37 12.84
CA VAL A 369 -4.87 -13.04 13.43
C VAL A 369 -4.01 -11.97 12.75
N ARG A 370 -2.74 -12.23 12.39
CA ARG A 370 -1.92 -11.26 11.65
C ARG A 370 -2.49 -10.95 10.27
N PHE A 371 -2.92 -11.99 9.53
CA PHE A 371 -3.59 -11.77 8.25
C PHE A 371 -4.87 -10.94 8.45
N LEU A 372 -5.68 -11.26 9.45
CA LEU A 372 -6.90 -10.50 9.75
C LEU A 372 -6.61 -9.04 10.09
N ILE A 373 -5.56 -8.76 10.88
CA ILE A 373 -5.15 -7.38 11.19
C ILE A 373 -4.88 -6.62 9.89
N VAL A 374 -4.07 -7.16 8.99
CA VAL A 374 -3.74 -6.45 7.75
C VAL A 374 -4.94 -6.33 6.82
N LEU A 375 -5.63 -7.44 6.57
CA LEU A 375 -6.73 -7.48 5.61
C LEU A 375 -7.93 -6.63 6.03
N PHE A 376 -8.19 -6.52 7.34
CA PHE A 376 -9.33 -5.76 7.85
C PHE A 376 -9.00 -4.30 8.11
N PHE A 377 -7.83 -4.00 8.70
CA PHE A 377 -7.52 -2.64 9.13
C PHE A 377 -6.85 -1.78 8.05
N PHE A 378 -6.14 -2.38 7.07
CA PHE A 378 -5.57 -1.61 5.98
C PHE A 378 -6.63 -0.86 5.16
N PRO A 379 -7.73 -1.49 4.72
CA PRO A 379 -8.75 -0.79 3.94
C PRO A 379 -9.73 0.03 4.79
N LEU A 380 -9.61 0.04 6.12
CA LEU A 380 -10.59 0.63 7.03
C LEU A 380 -10.93 2.08 6.68
N THR A 381 -9.91 2.90 6.40
CA THR A 381 -10.10 4.31 6.03
C THR A 381 -10.93 4.46 4.76
N TYR A 382 -10.70 3.60 3.78
CA TYR A 382 -11.37 3.64 2.49
C TYR A 382 -12.85 3.21 2.56
N TYR A 383 -13.23 2.40 3.55
CA TYR A 383 -14.62 2.08 3.80
C TYR A 383 -15.44 3.30 4.22
N PHE A 384 -14.83 4.22 4.95
CA PHE A 384 -15.50 5.42 5.49
C PHE A 384 -15.34 6.66 4.60
N SER A 385 -14.25 6.75 3.83
CA SER A 385 -14.05 7.86 2.89
C SER A 385 -14.58 7.52 1.50
N HIS A 386 -13.71 7.23 0.58
CA HIS A 386 -14.04 6.66 -0.72
C HIS A 386 -12.99 5.64 -1.12
N PRO A 387 -13.33 4.61 -1.88
CA PRO A 387 -12.37 3.70 -2.44
C PRO A 387 -11.93 4.15 -3.84
N GLU A 388 -10.68 3.84 -4.18
CA GLU A 388 -10.17 3.74 -5.55
C GLU A 388 -9.59 2.34 -5.74
N THR A 389 -9.57 1.85 -6.98
CA THR A 389 -9.17 0.47 -7.25
C THR A 389 -7.77 0.14 -6.76
N TYR A 390 -6.84 1.11 -6.83
CA TYR A 390 -5.45 0.93 -6.39
C TYR A 390 -5.25 1.01 -4.86
N TYR A 391 -6.21 1.55 -4.11
CA TYR A 391 -6.08 1.69 -2.65
C TYR A 391 -6.01 0.35 -1.92
N PHE A 392 -6.66 -0.67 -2.46
CA PHE A 392 -6.69 -2.00 -1.86
C PHE A 392 -5.50 -2.88 -2.26
N ARG A 393 -4.85 -2.58 -3.38
CA ARG A 393 -3.78 -3.42 -3.98
C ARG A 393 -2.62 -3.75 -3.05
N PRO A 394 -2.21 -2.92 -2.07
CA PRO A 394 -1.13 -3.29 -1.15
C PRO A 394 -1.33 -4.59 -0.36
N VAL A 395 -2.58 -5.04 -0.17
CA VAL A 395 -2.86 -6.32 0.51
C VAL A 395 -2.92 -7.53 -0.44
N ASP A 396 -2.97 -7.33 -1.74
CA ASP A 396 -3.09 -8.42 -2.74
C ASP A 396 -2.03 -9.52 -2.60
N PRO A 397 -0.73 -9.23 -2.35
CA PRO A 397 0.26 -10.29 -2.17
C PRO A 397 -0.06 -11.22 -1.01
N LEU A 398 -0.65 -10.71 0.07
CA LEU A 398 -1.08 -11.52 1.21
C LEU A 398 -2.30 -12.36 0.88
N ILE A 399 -3.21 -11.85 0.05
CA ILE A 399 -4.34 -12.63 -0.51
C ILE A 399 -3.81 -13.73 -1.43
N VAL A 400 -2.79 -13.45 -2.25
CA VAL A 400 -2.14 -14.46 -3.10
C VAL A 400 -1.49 -15.57 -2.26
N VAL A 401 -0.85 -15.25 -1.13
CA VAL A 401 -0.33 -16.26 -0.19
C VAL A 401 -1.47 -17.14 0.34
N LEU A 402 -2.58 -16.55 0.76
CA LEU A 402 -3.74 -17.29 1.25
C LEU A 402 -4.39 -18.13 0.15
N ALA A 403 -4.52 -17.60 -1.07
CA ALA A 403 -5.00 -18.34 -2.23
C ALA A 403 -4.09 -19.55 -2.55
N ALA A 404 -2.77 -19.38 -2.45
CA ALA A 404 -1.83 -20.49 -2.61
C ALA A 404 -2.02 -21.56 -1.52
N VAL A 405 -2.34 -21.19 -0.28
CA VAL A 405 -2.71 -22.14 0.80
C VAL A 405 -4.01 -22.87 0.46
N ALA A 406 -4.99 -22.16 -0.12
CA ALA A 406 -6.25 -22.78 -0.53
C ALA A 406 -6.06 -23.83 -1.62
N VAL A 407 -5.24 -23.55 -2.62
CA VAL A 407 -5.05 -24.41 -3.80
C VAL A 407 -4.02 -25.52 -3.54
N ALA A 408 -2.83 -25.15 -3.06
CA ALA A 408 -1.70 -26.08 -2.95
C ALA A 408 -1.78 -27.04 -1.76
N GLY A 409 -2.68 -26.78 -0.80
CA GLY A 409 -2.84 -27.58 0.40
C GLY A 409 -1.53 -27.70 1.19
N GLY A 410 -1.29 -26.81 2.14
CA GLY A 410 -0.07 -26.84 2.94
C GLY A 410 0.15 -28.18 3.62
N SER A 411 1.35 -28.76 3.48
CA SER A 411 1.81 -29.95 4.18
C SER A 411 1.68 -29.78 5.70
N ARG A 412 1.21 -30.81 6.41
CA ARG A 412 1.34 -30.91 7.86
C ARG A 412 2.82 -31.01 8.23
N LYS A 413 3.51 -29.90 8.48
CA LYS A 413 4.71 -29.92 9.29
C LYS A 413 4.40 -29.16 10.57
N SER A 414 4.16 -29.94 11.62
CA SER A 414 4.40 -29.53 13.00
C SER A 414 5.86 -29.06 13.07
N HIS A 415 6.12 -27.78 13.03
CA HIS A 415 7.40 -27.26 13.46
C HIS A 415 7.41 -27.26 14.99
N ALA A 416 7.74 -28.41 15.58
CA ALA A 416 8.48 -28.39 16.81
C ALA A 416 9.73 -27.55 16.55
N LEU A 417 9.84 -26.44 17.25
CA LEU A 417 10.98 -25.52 17.24
C LEU A 417 12.25 -26.31 17.46
N GLN A 418 13.07 -26.53 16.43
CA GLN A 418 14.45 -26.92 16.64
C GLN A 418 15.17 -25.72 17.25
N PRO A 419 15.82 -25.88 18.42
CA PRO A 419 16.69 -24.86 18.95
C PRO A 419 17.83 -24.65 17.96
N VAL A 420 18.05 -23.41 17.53
CA VAL A 420 19.25 -23.02 16.79
C VAL A 420 20.45 -23.35 17.69
N ALA A 421 21.24 -24.31 17.28
CA ALA A 421 22.50 -24.63 17.89
C ALA A 421 23.36 -23.36 17.94
N SER A 422 23.72 -22.97 19.15
CA SER A 422 24.73 -21.96 19.44
C SER A 422 26.07 -22.49 18.95
N GLY A 423 26.45 -22.13 17.74
CA GLY A 423 27.82 -22.27 17.23
C GLY A 423 28.58 -21.00 17.54
N VAL A 424 29.66 -21.19 18.23
CA VAL A 424 30.71 -20.31 18.75
C VAL A 424 31.14 -19.20 17.80
#